data_138459e3ea845aba63d0c0efdf7e2373
#
_entry.id   138459e3ea845aba63d0c0efdf7e2373
#
_cell.length_a   1.000
_cell.length_b   1.000
_cell.length_c   1.000
_cell.angle_alpha   90.00
_cell.angle_beta   90.00
_cell.angle_gamma   90.00
#
_symmetry.space_group_name_H-M   'P 1'
#
loop_
_entity.id
_entity.type
_entity.pdbx_description
1 polymer ?
#
loop_
_entity_poly.entity_id
_entity_poly.type
_entity_poly.pdbx_seq_one_letter_code
_entity_poly.pdbx_strand_id
1 'polypeptide(L)'
;MRLATREELLLFHDPSYIETLELFGNMGTAFSARFGLDTDECPIFPGVDKYASYVVGATIDAVLGVADGRFEDAVSFFGGLHHATESQASGFCYYNDCVIALKKYQEKYPGKKVLYLDTDAHHGDGVQHAFYNDPKVLTISLHELSMGFFPGTGRVEENGTGEGKGYSVNIPLPPLTDDVEWWRAFEDVVVPIWLAYKPDFVFWEVGADGYMNDPLTDLMLTYDTYQRMSKTVRQLVHLGTRKLVVTGGGGYNAVAAAKIWSILLADIADIALPPTIPAEWIELCQKHGFQVKRGGWTSRPFRMPSDQYPKIRRAVDDTIEKVKSLIFPTFGLEDQI
;
A
#
# COMPACT_ATOMS: atom_id res chain seq x y z
N MET A 1 -8.14 -6.62 19.36
CA MET A 1 -6.81 -6.16 18.90
C MET A 1 -5.79 -6.67 19.91
N ARG A 2 -4.74 -7.33 19.47
CA ARG A 2 -3.69 -7.93 20.31
C ARG A 2 -2.31 -7.45 19.87
N LEU A 3 -1.33 -7.55 20.73
CA LEU A 3 0.07 -7.43 20.33
C LEU A 3 0.45 -8.65 19.46
N ALA A 4 1.32 -8.44 18.49
CA ALA A 4 2.01 -9.57 17.85
C ALA A 4 2.88 -10.28 18.89
N THR A 5 3.02 -11.59 18.76
CA THR A 5 3.98 -12.33 19.59
C THR A 5 5.41 -12.12 19.07
N ARG A 6 6.41 -12.39 19.92
CA ARG A 6 7.81 -12.31 19.48
C ARG A 6 8.11 -13.28 18.33
N GLU A 7 7.51 -14.47 18.33
CA GLU A 7 7.66 -15.45 17.26
C GLU A 7 7.06 -14.92 15.95
N GLU A 8 5.97 -14.17 16.02
CA GLU A 8 5.38 -13.53 14.83
C GLU A 8 6.29 -12.43 14.29
N LEU A 9 6.86 -11.58 15.13
CA LEU A 9 7.82 -10.55 14.70
C LEU A 9 9.07 -11.16 14.06
N LEU A 10 9.56 -12.28 14.60
CA LEU A 10 10.71 -13.03 14.08
C LEU A 10 10.46 -13.73 12.73
N LEU A 11 9.24 -13.73 12.20
CA LEU A 11 8.99 -14.18 10.83
C LEU A 11 9.69 -13.30 9.79
N PHE A 12 10.00 -12.07 10.16
CA PHE A 12 10.66 -11.13 9.26
C PHE A 12 11.81 -10.37 9.91
N HIS A 13 11.61 -9.83 11.11
CA HIS A 13 12.60 -8.95 11.71
C HIS A 13 13.71 -9.68 12.46
N ASP A 14 14.90 -9.13 12.40
CA ASP A 14 16.06 -9.62 13.14
C ASP A 14 15.86 -9.50 14.67
N PRO A 15 16.29 -10.51 15.44
CA PRO A 15 16.19 -10.47 16.91
C PRO A 15 16.81 -9.21 17.52
N SER A 16 17.97 -8.79 17.03
CA SER A 16 18.68 -7.60 17.53
C SER A 16 17.95 -6.30 17.24
N TYR A 17 17.23 -6.22 16.11
CA TYR A 17 16.39 -5.07 15.79
C TYR A 17 15.18 -4.99 16.72
N ILE A 18 14.47 -6.10 16.91
CA ILE A 18 13.32 -6.19 17.83
C ILE A 18 13.72 -5.78 19.24
N GLU A 19 14.80 -6.37 19.77
CA GLU A 19 15.32 -6.05 21.11
C GLU A 19 15.69 -4.57 21.27
N THR A 20 16.27 -3.97 20.23
CA THR A 20 16.64 -2.56 20.27
C THR A 20 15.40 -1.67 20.25
N LEU A 21 14.40 -1.96 19.41
CA LEU A 21 13.16 -1.19 19.37
C LEU A 21 12.37 -1.30 20.68
N GLU A 22 12.27 -2.50 21.27
CA GLU A 22 11.68 -2.72 22.60
C GLU A 22 12.40 -1.92 23.70
N LEU A 23 13.72 -1.95 23.70
CA LEU A 23 14.54 -1.19 24.66
C LEU A 23 14.29 0.32 24.51
N PHE A 24 14.33 0.83 23.28
CA PHE A 24 14.13 2.25 22.98
C PHE A 24 12.71 2.72 23.26
N GLY A 25 11.71 1.90 22.95
CA GLY A 25 10.31 2.15 23.30
C GLY A 25 10.08 2.22 24.82
N ASN A 26 10.80 1.43 25.62
CA ASN A 26 10.75 1.51 27.08
C ASN A 26 11.49 2.75 27.62
N MET A 27 12.58 3.18 26.99
CA MET A 27 13.32 4.39 27.37
C MET A 27 12.63 5.68 26.94
N GLY A 28 11.86 5.63 25.84
CA GLY A 28 11.16 6.76 25.23
C GLY A 28 12.07 7.72 24.45
N THR A 29 13.36 7.44 24.36
CA THR A 29 14.37 8.17 23.59
C THR A 29 15.61 7.31 23.44
N ALA A 30 16.15 7.18 22.26
CA ALA A 30 17.48 6.65 21.97
C ALA A 30 17.69 6.62 20.45
N PHE A 31 18.91 6.79 19.99
CA PHE A 31 19.24 6.88 18.56
C PHE A 31 20.03 5.65 18.10
N SER A 32 19.70 5.15 16.92
CA SER A 32 20.49 4.14 16.22
C SER A 32 20.41 4.31 14.70
N ALA A 33 21.48 4.85 14.13
CA ALA A 33 21.59 4.95 12.67
C ALA A 33 21.57 3.56 11.99
N ARG A 34 22.11 2.53 12.64
CA ARG A 34 22.11 1.16 12.12
C ARG A 34 20.70 0.63 11.88
N PHE A 35 19.78 0.95 12.77
CA PHE A 35 18.42 0.44 12.72
C PHE A 35 17.40 1.47 12.24
N GLY A 36 17.84 2.66 11.79
CA GLY A 36 16.94 3.73 11.32
C GLY A 36 16.05 4.30 12.42
N LEU A 37 16.45 4.21 13.69
CA LEU A 37 15.65 4.61 14.83
C LEU A 37 16.05 5.99 15.37
N ASP A 38 15.05 6.79 15.79
CA ASP A 38 15.16 8.18 16.23
C ASP A 38 15.67 9.11 15.13
N THR A 39 15.19 8.87 13.92
CA THR A 39 15.35 9.77 12.78
C THR A 39 14.12 10.67 12.65
N ASP A 40 14.15 11.67 11.75
CA ASP A 40 12.98 12.50 11.45
C ASP A 40 11.79 11.68 10.92
N GLU A 41 12.08 10.57 10.23
CA GLU A 41 11.06 9.66 9.69
C GLU A 41 10.57 8.64 10.75
N CYS A 42 11.45 8.16 11.63
CA CYS A 42 11.12 7.13 12.62
C CYS A 42 11.51 7.55 14.02
N PRO A 43 10.85 8.58 14.59
CA PRO A 43 11.16 9.10 15.92
C PRO A 43 10.85 8.06 17.01
N ILE A 44 11.65 8.02 18.07
CA ILE A 44 11.40 7.19 19.24
C ILE A 44 10.53 7.94 20.25
N PHE A 45 9.50 7.27 20.72
CA PHE A 45 8.61 7.74 21.77
C PHE A 45 8.23 6.58 22.71
N PRO A 46 7.78 6.88 23.96
CA PRO A 46 7.41 5.83 24.91
C PRO A 46 6.32 4.89 24.33
N GLY A 47 6.61 3.60 24.26
CA GLY A 47 5.69 2.56 23.78
C GLY A 47 5.61 2.40 22.27
N VAL A 48 6.52 2.97 21.48
CA VAL A 48 6.56 2.82 20.02
C VAL A 48 6.59 1.34 19.58
N ASP A 49 7.34 0.51 20.30
CA ASP A 49 7.42 -0.93 20.12
C ASP A 49 6.05 -1.61 20.24
N LYS A 50 5.28 -1.21 21.27
CA LYS A 50 3.91 -1.74 21.49
C LYS A 50 2.94 -1.26 20.43
N TYR A 51 3.03 0.02 20.06
CA TYR A 51 2.22 0.56 18.96
C TYR A 51 2.45 -0.24 17.68
N ALA A 52 3.71 -0.38 17.26
CA ALA A 52 4.06 -1.15 16.05
C ALA A 52 3.62 -2.62 16.16
N SER A 53 3.78 -3.25 17.33
CA SER A 53 3.35 -4.62 17.58
C SER A 53 1.81 -4.79 17.55
N TYR A 54 1.03 -3.79 17.99
CA TYR A 54 -0.44 -3.81 17.84
C TYR A 54 -0.87 -3.76 16.37
N VAL A 55 -0.19 -2.97 15.55
CA VAL A 55 -0.46 -2.90 14.10
C VAL A 55 -0.23 -4.27 13.47
N VAL A 56 0.94 -4.89 13.72
CA VAL A 56 1.25 -6.24 13.22
C VAL A 56 0.19 -7.26 13.67
N GLY A 57 -0.16 -7.26 14.95
CA GLY A 57 -1.17 -8.19 15.49
C GLY A 57 -2.54 -8.02 14.83
N ALA A 58 -2.96 -6.79 14.54
CA ALA A 58 -4.21 -6.49 13.86
C ALA A 58 -4.20 -6.99 12.39
N THR A 59 -3.11 -6.75 11.67
CA THR A 59 -2.97 -7.18 10.27
C THR A 59 -2.90 -8.71 10.15
N ILE A 60 -2.19 -9.39 11.06
CA ILE A 60 -2.22 -10.87 11.13
C ILE A 60 -3.64 -11.38 11.38
N ASP A 61 -4.37 -10.81 12.35
CA ASP A 61 -5.74 -11.23 12.66
C ASP A 61 -6.69 -11.00 11.48
N ALA A 62 -6.53 -9.92 10.73
CA ALA A 62 -7.26 -9.64 9.50
C ALA A 62 -6.96 -10.70 8.42
N VAL A 63 -5.68 -10.94 8.12
CA VAL A 63 -5.23 -11.90 7.11
C VAL A 63 -5.71 -13.32 7.45
N LEU A 64 -5.47 -13.80 8.68
CA LEU A 64 -5.91 -15.14 9.08
C LEU A 64 -7.43 -15.24 9.20
N GLY A 65 -8.11 -14.15 9.57
CA GLY A 65 -9.58 -14.13 9.65
C GLY A 65 -10.24 -14.34 8.30
N VAL A 66 -9.74 -13.69 7.26
CA VAL A 66 -10.21 -13.88 5.88
C VAL A 66 -9.76 -15.23 5.33
N ALA A 67 -8.51 -15.60 5.55
CA ALA A 67 -7.95 -16.87 5.06
C ALA A 67 -8.72 -18.08 5.61
N ASP A 68 -9.08 -18.05 6.90
CA ASP A 68 -9.87 -19.09 7.59
C ASP A 68 -11.37 -19.07 7.25
N GLY A 69 -11.84 -18.07 6.51
CA GLY A 69 -13.26 -17.90 6.20
C GLY A 69 -14.12 -17.39 7.37
N ARG A 70 -13.50 -16.80 8.39
CA ARG A 70 -14.23 -16.13 9.49
C ARG A 70 -14.82 -14.79 9.06
N PHE A 71 -14.17 -14.14 8.10
CA PHE A 71 -14.60 -12.91 7.46
C PHE A 71 -14.57 -13.10 5.95
N GLU A 72 -15.44 -12.41 5.21
CA GLU A 72 -15.38 -12.34 3.76
C GLU A 72 -14.21 -11.42 3.35
N ASP A 73 -14.21 -10.20 3.90
CA ASP A 73 -13.17 -9.19 3.73
C ASP A 73 -12.75 -8.65 5.09
N ALA A 74 -11.56 -8.07 5.20
CA ALA A 74 -11.13 -7.37 6.41
C ALA A 74 -10.38 -6.09 6.05
N VAL A 75 -10.51 -5.10 6.93
CA VAL A 75 -9.86 -3.78 6.78
C VAL A 75 -9.07 -3.45 8.03
N SER A 76 -7.82 -3.01 7.86
CA SER A 76 -6.92 -2.56 8.91
C SER A 76 -6.16 -1.29 8.49
N PHE A 77 -6.82 -0.13 8.50
CA PHE A 77 -6.20 1.12 8.03
C PHE A 77 -5.02 1.62 8.87
N PHE A 78 -4.74 1.03 10.03
CA PHE A 78 -3.52 1.31 10.78
C PHE A 78 -2.31 0.50 10.30
N GLY A 79 -2.53 -0.55 9.48
CA GLY A 79 -1.51 -1.33 8.80
C GLY A 79 -1.11 -0.69 7.48
N GLY A 80 -0.24 -1.39 6.75
CA GLY A 80 0.35 -0.89 5.51
C GLY A 80 1.74 -0.28 5.72
N LEU A 81 2.47 -0.72 6.75
CA LEU A 81 3.80 -0.21 7.08
C LEU A 81 4.86 -0.90 6.22
N HIS A 82 4.85 -0.59 4.91
CA HIS A 82 5.49 -1.35 3.84
C HIS A 82 6.99 -1.07 3.65
N HIS A 83 7.57 -0.04 4.35
CA HIS A 83 8.96 0.35 4.13
C HIS A 83 9.97 -0.35 5.05
N ALA A 84 9.55 -0.81 6.25
CA ALA A 84 10.50 -1.43 7.17
C ALA A 84 11.11 -2.70 6.55
N THR A 85 12.44 -2.87 6.71
CA THR A 85 13.19 -4.05 6.31
C THR A 85 13.43 -4.99 7.50
N GLU A 86 14.15 -6.10 7.31
CA GLU A 86 14.43 -7.06 8.37
C GLU A 86 15.02 -6.40 9.63
N SER A 87 15.89 -5.42 9.45
CA SER A 87 16.65 -4.82 10.55
C SER A 87 16.69 -3.29 10.52
N GLN A 88 15.74 -2.65 9.84
CA GLN A 88 15.76 -1.19 9.75
C GLN A 88 14.33 -0.61 9.65
N ALA A 89 14.04 0.39 10.50
CA ALA A 89 12.89 1.26 10.36
C ALA A 89 13.15 2.28 9.23
N SER A 90 12.13 2.60 8.46
CA SER A 90 12.19 3.56 7.35
C SER A 90 10.79 4.07 7.03
N GLY A 91 10.65 5.29 6.49
CA GLY A 91 9.39 5.81 5.98
C GLY A 91 8.22 5.69 6.98
N PHE A 92 8.42 6.08 8.23
CA PHE A 92 7.45 5.98 9.34
C PHE A 92 7.10 4.55 9.78
N CYS A 93 7.72 3.52 9.18
CA CYS A 93 7.46 2.11 9.43
C CYS A 93 8.52 1.53 10.39
N TYR A 94 8.06 1.00 11.54
CA TYR A 94 8.94 0.32 12.52
C TYR A 94 8.95 -1.18 12.30
N TYR A 95 7.79 -1.83 12.23
CA TYR A 95 7.64 -3.23 11.82
C TYR A 95 6.84 -3.31 10.53
N ASN A 96 7.24 -4.19 9.63
CA ASN A 96 6.52 -4.44 8.38
C ASN A 96 5.38 -5.44 8.62
N ASP A 97 4.22 -4.92 8.96
CA ASP A 97 3.04 -5.72 9.23
C ASP A 97 2.54 -6.49 8.02
N CYS A 98 2.70 -5.93 6.81
CA CYS A 98 2.35 -6.57 5.54
C CYS A 98 3.15 -7.86 5.34
N VAL A 99 4.47 -7.77 5.47
CA VAL A 99 5.37 -8.91 5.31
C VAL A 99 5.12 -9.98 6.36
N ILE A 100 5.03 -9.59 7.64
CA ILE A 100 4.82 -10.54 8.74
C ILE A 100 3.49 -11.28 8.56
N ALA A 101 2.41 -10.57 8.23
CA ALA A 101 1.11 -11.17 8.03
C ALA A 101 1.08 -12.12 6.83
N LEU A 102 1.75 -11.78 5.72
CA LEU A 102 1.86 -12.64 4.55
C LEU A 102 2.75 -13.87 4.80
N LYS A 103 3.86 -13.74 5.51
CA LYS A 103 4.67 -14.88 5.96
C LYS A 103 3.87 -15.81 6.88
N LYS A 104 3.05 -15.23 7.78
CA LYS A 104 2.14 -16.01 8.63
C LYS A 104 1.07 -16.75 7.83
N TYR A 105 0.56 -16.12 6.77
CA TYR A 105 -0.34 -16.77 5.82
C TYR A 105 0.34 -17.94 5.11
N GLN A 106 1.57 -17.76 4.59
CA GLN A 106 2.32 -18.81 3.90
C GLN A 106 2.65 -20.01 4.80
N GLU A 107 2.96 -19.77 6.09
CA GLU A 107 3.15 -20.85 7.06
C GLU A 107 1.89 -21.74 7.18
N LYS A 108 0.73 -21.12 7.24
CA LYS A 108 -0.55 -21.83 7.43
C LYS A 108 -1.11 -22.42 6.14
N TYR A 109 -0.85 -21.78 5.01
CA TYR A 109 -1.35 -22.13 3.68
C TYR A 109 -0.22 -22.29 2.66
N PRO A 110 0.68 -23.26 2.83
CA PRO A 110 1.85 -23.41 1.97
C PRO A 110 1.43 -23.64 0.52
N GLY A 111 2.15 -22.99 -0.39
CA GLY A 111 1.95 -23.13 -1.83
C GLY A 111 0.81 -22.29 -2.41
N LYS A 112 0.03 -21.59 -1.59
CA LYS A 112 -0.99 -20.66 -2.05
C LYS A 112 -0.37 -19.37 -2.63
N LYS A 113 -0.99 -18.86 -3.70
CA LYS A 113 -0.56 -17.64 -4.39
C LYS A 113 -1.21 -16.40 -3.76
N VAL A 114 -0.39 -15.41 -3.45
CA VAL A 114 -0.82 -14.12 -2.93
C VAL A 114 -0.57 -13.04 -3.96
N LEU A 115 -1.53 -12.15 -4.17
CA LEU A 115 -1.29 -10.86 -4.79
C LEU A 115 -1.19 -9.82 -3.67
N TYR A 116 -0.03 -9.18 -3.55
CA TYR A 116 0.16 -7.94 -2.81
C TYR A 116 0.04 -6.78 -3.81
N LEU A 117 -1.06 -6.08 -3.76
CA LEU A 117 -1.30 -4.86 -4.55
C LEU A 117 -1.02 -3.65 -3.67
N ASP A 118 -0.14 -2.79 -4.13
CA ASP A 118 0.27 -1.57 -3.45
C ASP A 118 -0.10 -0.37 -4.32
N THR A 119 -0.94 0.50 -3.79
CA THR A 119 -1.41 1.73 -4.45
C THR A 119 -1.13 2.98 -3.62
N ASP A 120 -0.19 2.88 -2.69
CA ASP A 120 0.46 4.01 -2.04
C ASP A 120 1.27 4.82 -3.08
N ALA A 121 1.43 6.11 -2.86
CA ALA A 121 2.24 6.92 -3.75
C ALA A 121 3.74 6.62 -3.62
N HIS A 122 4.17 5.98 -2.52
CA HIS A 122 5.55 5.53 -2.32
C HIS A 122 5.70 4.05 -2.67
N HIS A 123 6.85 3.69 -3.22
CA HIS A 123 7.16 2.30 -3.51
C HIS A 123 7.25 1.45 -2.23
N GLY A 124 6.54 0.33 -2.15
CA GLY A 124 6.59 -0.62 -1.04
C GLY A 124 7.88 -1.46 -1.04
N ASP A 125 9.02 -0.80 -0.85
CA ASP A 125 10.36 -1.36 -0.99
C ASP A 125 10.65 -2.49 0.01
N GLY A 126 10.20 -2.37 1.26
CA GLY A 126 10.37 -3.41 2.27
C GLY A 126 9.61 -4.69 1.92
N VAL A 127 8.39 -4.56 1.38
CA VAL A 127 7.60 -5.73 0.94
C VAL A 127 8.21 -6.35 -0.32
N GLN A 128 8.59 -5.53 -1.31
CA GLN A 128 9.31 -6.01 -2.49
C GLN A 128 10.55 -6.81 -2.10
N HIS A 129 11.38 -6.26 -1.20
CA HIS A 129 12.60 -6.91 -0.74
C HIS A 129 12.33 -8.28 -0.10
N ALA A 130 11.31 -8.36 0.77
CA ALA A 130 10.98 -9.57 1.50
C ALA A 130 10.54 -10.75 0.62
N PHE A 131 9.95 -10.47 -0.56
CA PHE A 131 9.41 -11.46 -1.49
C PHE A 131 10.10 -11.47 -2.85
N TYR A 132 11.27 -10.84 -2.98
CA TYR A 132 11.95 -10.61 -4.26
C TYR A 132 12.36 -11.89 -5.00
N ASN A 133 12.43 -13.03 -4.31
CA ASN A 133 12.76 -14.35 -4.86
C ASN A 133 11.61 -15.36 -4.69
N ASP A 134 10.38 -14.91 -4.35
CA ASP A 134 9.26 -15.80 -4.07
C ASP A 134 8.16 -15.69 -5.13
N PRO A 135 8.00 -16.66 -6.05
CA PRO A 135 6.95 -16.63 -7.08
C PRO A 135 5.53 -16.86 -6.52
N LYS A 136 5.39 -17.15 -5.22
CA LYS A 136 4.09 -17.32 -4.57
C LYS A 136 3.51 -16.02 -4.06
N VAL A 137 4.31 -14.95 -3.99
CA VAL A 137 3.87 -13.60 -3.68
C VAL A 137 4.18 -12.70 -4.86
N LEU A 138 3.15 -12.38 -5.64
CA LEU A 138 3.22 -11.37 -6.69
C LEU A 138 3.06 -10.01 -6.02
N THR A 139 4.08 -9.17 -6.06
CA THR A 139 4.00 -7.76 -5.64
C THR A 139 3.75 -6.88 -6.86
N ILE A 140 2.73 -6.03 -6.81
CA ILE A 140 2.47 -5.00 -7.82
C ILE A 140 2.38 -3.65 -7.11
N SER A 141 3.24 -2.70 -7.46
CA SER A 141 3.24 -1.35 -6.88
C SER A 141 3.10 -0.29 -7.97
N LEU A 142 2.05 0.57 -7.83
CA LEU A 142 1.86 1.76 -8.65
C LEU A 142 2.24 2.97 -7.79
N HIS A 143 3.37 3.57 -8.05
CA HIS A 143 3.94 4.61 -7.18
C HIS A 143 4.54 5.75 -7.98
N GLU A 144 4.69 6.88 -7.34
CA GLU A 144 5.44 7.99 -7.91
C GLU A 144 6.93 7.67 -7.95
N LEU A 145 7.60 8.02 -9.03
CA LEU A 145 9.05 7.96 -9.12
C LEU A 145 9.59 9.19 -9.82
N SER A 146 10.37 9.96 -9.07
CA SER A 146 11.12 11.12 -9.58
C SER A 146 12.48 11.22 -8.89
N MET A 147 13.32 12.13 -9.38
CA MET A 147 14.65 12.31 -8.79
C MET A 147 14.54 12.86 -7.35
N GLY A 148 15.04 12.08 -6.39
CA GLY A 148 15.01 12.44 -4.96
C GLY A 148 13.71 12.14 -4.25
N PHE A 149 12.72 11.51 -4.92
CA PHE A 149 11.50 11.05 -4.28
C PHE A 149 11.77 9.77 -3.48
N PHE A 150 11.24 9.70 -2.29
CA PHE A 150 11.40 8.56 -1.37
C PHE A 150 10.62 7.33 -1.88
N PRO A 151 11.11 6.10 -1.72
CA PRO A 151 12.44 5.69 -1.20
C PRO A 151 13.54 5.68 -2.26
N GLY A 152 13.26 6.02 -3.52
CA GLY A 152 14.22 6.05 -4.64
C GLY A 152 14.40 4.71 -5.35
N THR A 153 13.60 3.70 -4.99
CA THR A 153 13.50 2.37 -5.59
C THR A 153 12.21 2.19 -6.38
N GLY A 154 11.93 1.01 -6.90
CA GLY A 154 10.70 0.73 -7.66
C GLY A 154 10.83 1.00 -9.16
N ARG A 155 12.02 0.83 -9.73
CA ARG A 155 12.19 0.90 -11.19
C ARG A 155 11.61 -0.36 -11.84
N VAL A 156 11.17 -0.23 -13.08
CA VAL A 156 10.58 -1.36 -13.84
C VAL A 156 11.53 -2.56 -13.89
N GLU A 157 12.85 -2.33 -13.89
CA GLU A 157 13.87 -3.38 -13.93
C GLU A 157 13.99 -4.16 -12.61
N GLU A 158 13.49 -3.62 -11.52
CA GLU A 158 13.47 -4.27 -10.21
C GLU A 158 12.32 -5.30 -10.19
N ASN A 159 12.46 -6.38 -10.95
CA ASN A 159 11.37 -7.30 -11.26
C ASN A 159 11.58 -8.72 -10.69
N GLY A 160 12.29 -8.82 -9.56
CA GLY A 160 12.55 -10.10 -8.89
C GLY A 160 13.84 -10.78 -9.31
N THR A 161 14.22 -11.80 -8.56
CA THR A 161 15.41 -12.63 -8.80
C THR A 161 15.08 -14.12 -8.68
N GLY A 162 15.94 -14.98 -9.21
CA GLY A 162 15.78 -16.45 -9.10
C GLY A 162 14.41 -16.91 -9.57
N GLU A 163 13.71 -17.66 -8.72
CA GLU A 163 12.34 -18.14 -9.00
C GLU A 163 11.30 -17.02 -8.97
N GLY A 164 11.56 -15.93 -8.23
CA GLY A 164 10.72 -14.75 -8.17
C GLY A 164 10.89 -13.78 -9.34
N LYS A 165 11.70 -14.09 -10.36
CA LYS A 165 11.88 -13.24 -11.53
C LYS A 165 10.57 -13.04 -12.28
N GLY A 166 10.16 -11.79 -12.49
CA GLY A 166 8.88 -11.43 -13.10
C GLY A 166 7.70 -11.34 -12.10
N TYR A 167 7.91 -11.65 -10.81
CA TYR A 167 6.87 -11.60 -9.77
C TYR A 167 6.96 -10.36 -8.87
N SER A 168 7.87 -9.43 -9.18
CA SER A 168 7.90 -8.09 -8.61
C SER A 168 7.63 -7.10 -9.75
N VAL A 169 6.49 -6.41 -9.69
CA VAL A 169 6.00 -5.54 -10.78
C VAL A 169 5.95 -4.11 -10.28
N ASN A 170 6.79 -3.26 -10.84
CA ASN A 170 6.86 -1.85 -10.54
C ASN A 170 6.31 -1.02 -11.69
N ILE A 171 5.37 -0.13 -11.38
CA ILE A 171 4.74 0.79 -12.32
C ILE A 171 5.05 2.22 -11.84
N PRO A 172 6.28 2.70 -12.08
CA PRO A 172 6.67 4.04 -11.69
C PRO A 172 5.92 5.08 -12.53
N LEU A 173 5.27 6.02 -11.86
CA LEU A 173 4.51 7.10 -12.46
C LEU A 173 5.22 8.43 -12.25
N PRO A 174 5.23 9.32 -13.24
CA PRO A 174 5.83 10.65 -13.07
C PRO A 174 4.96 11.52 -12.15
N PRO A 175 5.55 12.54 -11.48
CA PRO A 175 4.79 13.60 -10.82
C PRO A 175 3.71 14.18 -11.73
N LEU A 176 2.61 14.66 -11.15
CA LEU A 176 1.42 15.18 -11.81
C LEU A 176 0.58 14.12 -12.56
N THR A 177 0.86 12.84 -12.42
CA THR A 177 -0.02 11.79 -12.95
C THR A 177 -1.40 11.93 -12.35
N ASP A 178 -2.39 12.16 -13.21
CA ASP A 178 -3.79 12.34 -12.85
C ASP A 178 -4.60 11.02 -12.91
N ASP A 179 -5.90 11.11 -12.60
CA ASP A 179 -6.80 9.97 -12.62
C ASP A 179 -6.76 9.21 -13.95
N VAL A 180 -6.69 9.92 -15.08
CA VAL A 180 -6.76 9.30 -16.42
C VAL A 180 -5.52 8.44 -16.68
N GLU A 181 -4.35 8.99 -16.46
CA GLU A 181 -3.08 8.31 -16.74
C GLU A 181 -2.81 7.21 -15.70
N TRP A 182 -3.21 7.39 -14.44
CA TRP A 182 -3.13 6.35 -13.41
C TRP A 182 -4.00 5.14 -13.77
N TRP A 183 -5.25 5.39 -14.23
CA TRP A 183 -6.16 4.32 -14.62
C TRP A 183 -5.71 3.58 -15.86
N ARG A 184 -5.07 4.26 -16.81
CA ARG A 184 -4.48 3.59 -17.97
C ARG A 184 -3.40 2.59 -17.53
N ALA A 185 -2.48 3.02 -16.66
CA ALA A 185 -1.45 2.13 -16.13
C ALA A 185 -2.05 0.93 -15.38
N PHE A 186 -3.09 1.16 -14.57
CA PHE A 186 -3.77 0.10 -13.85
C PHE A 186 -4.46 -0.90 -14.78
N GLU A 187 -5.25 -0.41 -15.73
CA GLU A 187 -6.03 -1.26 -16.63
C GLU A 187 -5.15 -2.00 -17.64
N ASP A 188 -4.11 -1.34 -18.15
CA ASP A 188 -3.23 -1.91 -19.17
C ASP A 188 -2.19 -2.90 -18.60
N VAL A 189 -1.87 -2.82 -17.31
CA VAL A 189 -0.83 -3.63 -16.67
C VAL A 189 -1.38 -4.52 -15.56
N VAL A 190 -2.02 -3.94 -14.54
CA VAL A 190 -2.43 -4.69 -13.35
C VAL A 190 -3.50 -5.71 -13.66
N VAL A 191 -4.54 -5.31 -14.39
CA VAL A 191 -5.69 -6.19 -14.68
C VAL A 191 -5.28 -7.44 -15.47
N PRO A 192 -4.53 -7.36 -16.58
CA PRO A 192 -4.07 -8.54 -17.31
C PRO A 192 -3.21 -9.49 -16.44
N ILE A 193 -2.25 -8.95 -15.69
CA ILE A 193 -1.38 -9.74 -14.81
C ILE A 193 -2.20 -10.44 -13.72
N TRP A 194 -3.11 -9.72 -13.06
CA TRP A 194 -4.00 -10.29 -12.04
C TRP A 194 -4.80 -11.48 -12.57
N LEU A 195 -5.45 -11.30 -13.73
CA LEU A 195 -6.26 -12.34 -14.34
C LEU A 195 -5.45 -13.56 -14.77
N ALA A 196 -4.21 -13.37 -15.21
CA ALA A 196 -3.31 -14.45 -15.58
C ALA A 196 -2.70 -15.15 -14.35
N TYR A 197 -2.31 -14.39 -13.31
CA TYR A 197 -1.73 -14.93 -12.09
C TYR A 197 -2.73 -15.75 -11.26
N LYS A 198 -4.00 -15.33 -11.20
CA LYS A 198 -5.08 -16.01 -10.45
C LYS A 198 -4.70 -16.25 -8.99
N PRO A 199 -4.60 -15.21 -8.15
CA PRO A 199 -4.22 -15.33 -6.75
C PRO A 199 -5.25 -16.13 -5.95
N ASP A 200 -4.79 -16.87 -4.93
CA ASP A 200 -5.66 -17.51 -3.92
C ASP A 200 -6.04 -16.54 -2.79
N PHE A 201 -5.33 -15.42 -2.67
CA PHE A 201 -5.51 -14.40 -1.65
C PHE A 201 -5.05 -13.04 -2.17
N VAL A 202 -5.77 -11.97 -1.85
CA VAL A 202 -5.42 -10.60 -2.20
C VAL A 202 -5.18 -9.78 -0.93
N PHE A 203 -4.01 -9.20 -0.84
CA PHE A 203 -3.66 -8.18 0.13
C PHE A 203 -3.52 -6.85 -0.61
N TRP A 204 -4.34 -5.88 -0.30
CA TRP A 204 -4.31 -4.56 -0.91
C TRP A 204 -3.89 -3.50 0.10
N GLU A 205 -2.73 -2.92 -0.12
CA GLU A 205 -2.27 -1.72 0.55
C GLU A 205 -2.78 -0.50 -0.22
N VAL A 206 -3.44 0.42 0.49
CA VAL A 206 -4.04 1.60 -0.13
C VAL A 206 -3.70 2.86 0.66
N GLY A 207 -2.55 3.44 0.36
CA GLY A 207 -2.18 4.78 0.80
C GLY A 207 -3.16 5.82 0.27
N ALA A 208 -3.42 6.83 1.04
CA ALA A 208 -4.25 7.96 0.66
C ALA A 208 -3.42 9.14 0.13
N ASP A 209 -2.12 8.98 0.06
CA ASP A 209 -1.13 10.02 -0.28
C ASP A 209 -1.01 10.29 -1.78
N GLY A 210 -1.53 9.43 -2.65
CA GLY A 210 -1.73 9.78 -4.06
C GLY A 210 -2.73 10.91 -4.31
N TYR A 211 -3.46 11.37 -3.26
CA TYR A 211 -4.45 12.44 -3.39
C TYR A 211 -3.81 13.79 -3.72
N MET A 212 -4.36 14.49 -4.70
CA MET A 212 -3.86 15.73 -5.33
C MET A 212 -3.48 16.90 -4.40
N ASN A 213 -3.73 16.83 -3.13
CA ASN A 213 -3.36 17.83 -2.13
C ASN A 213 -2.63 17.18 -0.94
N ASP A 214 -1.95 16.06 -1.17
CA ASP A 214 -1.07 15.50 -0.18
C ASP A 214 0.21 16.36 -0.09
N PRO A 215 0.75 16.62 1.11
CA PRO A 215 1.93 17.46 1.26
C PRO A 215 3.26 16.77 0.92
N LEU A 216 3.30 15.44 0.77
CA LEU A 216 4.54 14.68 0.56
C LEU A 216 4.66 14.06 -0.83
N THR A 217 3.62 14.12 -1.66
CA THR A 217 3.59 13.51 -2.99
C THR A 217 3.06 14.47 -4.04
N ASP A 218 3.34 14.20 -5.30
CA ASP A 218 2.92 15.02 -6.44
C ASP A 218 1.98 14.27 -7.39
N LEU A 219 1.40 13.13 -7.00
CA LEU A 219 0.30 12.52 -7.74
C LEU A 219 -0.97 13.37 -7.62
N MET A 220 -1.81 13.34 -8.66
CA MET A 220 -2.98 14.20 -8.76
C MET A 220 -4.30 13.42 -8.76
N LEU A 221 -4.37 12.38 -7.90
CA LEU A 221 -5.56 11.54 -7.81
C LEU A 221 -6.69 12.22 -7.03
N THR A 222 -7.93 11.89 -7.40
CA THR A 222 -9.13 12.40 -6.76
C THR A 222 -9.84 11.34 -5.92
N TYR A 223 -10.82 11.73 -5.10
CA TYR A 223 -11.68 10.77 -4.37
C TYR A 223 -12.42 9.81 -5.31
N ASP A 224 -12.74 10.26 -6.53
CA ASP A 224 -13.43 9.43 -7.52
C ASP A 224 -12.55 8.27 -7.98
N THR A 225 -11.25 8.49 -8.10
CA THR A 225 -10.27 7.41 -8.38
C THR A 225 -10.23 6.38 -7.25
N TYR A 226 -10.16 6.78 -6.00
CA TYR A 226 -10.17 5.84 -4.87
C TYR A 226 -11.48 5.05 -4.78
N GLN A 227 -12.62 5.69 -5.06
CA GLN A 227 -13.90 4.97 -5.14
C GLN A 227 -13.91 3.95 -6.29
N ARG A 228 -13.37 4.31 -7.45
CA ARG A 228 -13.24 3.41 -8.60
C ARG A 228 -12.27 2.27 -8.29
N MET A 229 -11.14 2.53 -7.62
CA MET A 229 -10.19 1.50 -7.16
C MET A 229 -10.91 0.45 -6.33
N SER A 230 -11.63 0.87 -5.28
CA SER A 230 -12.36 -0.05 -4.40
C SER A 230 -13.33 -0.95 -5.18
N LYS A 231 -14.16 -0.36 -6.04
CA LYS A 231 -15.12 -1.11 -6.87
C LYS A 231 -14.42 -2.10 -7.80
N THR A 232 -13.34 -1.66 -8.46
CA THR A 232 -12.60 -2.50 -9.41
C THR A 232 -11.88 -3.64 -8.72
N VAL A 233 -11.18 -3.38 -7.61
CA VAL A 233 -10.49 -4.42 -6.81
C VAL A 233 -11.50 -5.45 -6.30
N ARG A 234 -12.62 -5.01 -5.71
CA ARG A 234 -13.69 -5.93 -5.28
C ARG A 234 -14.25 -6.77 -6.41
N GLN A 235 -14.47 -6.19 -7.58
CA GLN A 235 -14.94 -6.95 -8.75
C GLN A 235 -13.93 -8.04 -9.14
N LEU A 236 -12.63 -7.70 -9.22
CA LEU A 236 -11.58 -8.66 -9.54
C LEU A 236 -11.47 -9.77 -8.47
N VAL A 237 -11.56 -9.41 -7.19
CA VAL A 237 -11.58 -10.37 -6.08
C VAL A 237 -12.80 -11.31 -6.18
N HIS A 238 -13.98 -10.79 -6.46
CA HIS A 238 -15.20 -11.58 -6.59
C HIS A 238 -15.21 -12.52 -7.81
N LEU A 239 -14.52 -12.15 -8.89
CA LEU A 239 -14.32 -13.02 -10.06
C LEU A 239 -13.35 -14.19 -9.77
N GLY A 240 -12.54 -14.08 -8.72
CA GLY A 240 -11.51 -15.05 -8.38
C GLY A 240 -11.61 -15.61 -6.97
N THR A 241 -10.71 -15.17 -6.10
CA THR A 241 -10.45 -15.80 -4.79
C THR A 241 -11.50 -15.52 -3.72
N ARG A 242 -12.23 -14.41 -3.80
CA ARG A 242 -13.15 -13.89 -2.76
C ARG A 242 -12.51 -13.72 -1.39
N LYS A 243 -11.21 -13.42 -1.34
CA LYS A 243 -10.44 -13.20 -0.12
C LYS A 243 -9.66 -11.91 -0.26
N LEU A 244 -10.08 -10.88 0.46
CA LEU A 244 -9.50 -9.55 0.42
C LEU A 244 -9.16 -9.06 1.82
N VAL A 245 -7.91 -8.63 2.01
CA VAL A 245 -7.53 -7.79 3.14
C VAL A 245 -7.08 -6.44 2.60
N VAL A 246 -7.54 -5.38 3.24
CA VAL A 246 -7.17 -4.00 2.90
C VAL A 246 -6.49 -3.36 4.10
N THR A 247 -5.32 -2.78 3.86
CA THR A 247 -4.64 -1.93 4.84
C THR A 247 -4.68 -0.46 4.42
N GLY A 248 -4.31 0.41 5.31
CA GLY A 248 -3.93 1.77 4.95
C GLY A 248 -2.56 1.80 4.33
N GLY A 249 -1.88 2.90 4.48
CA GLY A 249 -0.56 3.26 4.01
C GLY A 249 -0.32 4.72 4.33
N GLY A 250 0.41 5.44 3.48
CA GLY A 250 0.58 6.87 3.56
C GLY A 250 -0.74 7.63 3.46
N GLY A 251 -0.67 8.93 3.70
CA GLY A 251 -1.82 9.84 3.69
C GLY A 251 -1.62 10.98 4.68
N TYR A 252 -0.94 12.00 4.23
CA TYR A 252 -0.43 13.09 5.07
C TYR A 252 -1.34 14.31 5.06
N ASN A 253 -2.36 14.29 4.20
CA ASN A 253 -3.53 15.15 4.33
C ASN A 253 -4.60 14.41 5.15
N ALA A 254 -4.60 14.59 6.48
CA ALA A 254 -5.46 13.87 7.41
C ALA A 254 -6.96 13.92 7.05
N VAL A 255 -7.43 15.05 6.49
CA VAL A 255 -8.82 15.21 6.05
C VAL A 255 -9.10 14.36 4.81
N ALA A 256 -8.18 14.33 3.87
CA ALA A 256 -8.31 13.52 2.66
C ALA A 256 -8.22 12.03 3.00
N ALA A 257 -7.24 11.62 3.80
CA ALA A 257 -7.07 10.24 4.23
C ALA A 257 -8.33 9.70 4.94
N ALA A 258 -8.89 10.45 5.89
CA ALA A 258 -10.11 10.06 6.56
C ALA A 258 -11.31 9.89 5.60
N LYS A 259 -11.43 10.75 4.59
CA LYS A 259 -12.47 10.62 3.56
C LYS A 259 -12.25 9.42 2.65
N ILE A 260 -11.02 9.24 2.17
CA ILE A 260 -10.64 8.13 1.28
C ILE A 260 -10.93 6.80 1.96
N TRP A 261 -10.41 6.59 3.16
CA TRP A 261 -10.63 5.35 3.89
C TRP A 261 -12.09 5.15 4.31
N SER A 262 -12.87 6.23 4.51
CA SER A 262 -14.32 6.11 4.71
C SER A 262 -15.05 5.66 3.44
N ILE A 263 -14.63 6.15 2.26
CA ILE A 263 -15.17 5.72 0.95
C ILE A 263 -14.87 4.24 0.74
N LEU A 264 -13.63 3.82 0.95
CA LEU A 264 -13.19 2.44 0.81
C LEU A 264 -13.94 1.51 1.76
N LEU A 265 -14.02 1.88 3.05
CA LEU A 265 -14.72 1.08 4.06
C LEU A 265 -16.20 0.93 3.74
N ALA A 266 -16.86 2.01 3.33
CA ALA A 266 -18.26 1.96 2.97
C ALA A 266 -18.53 1.05 1.77
N ASP A 267 -17.68 1.11 0.76
CA ASP A 267 -17.79 0.26 -0.42
C ASP A 267 -17.50 -1.22 -0.09
N ILE A 268 -16.45 -1.51 0.71
CA ILE A 268 -16.12 -2.88 1.14
C ILE A 268 -17.22 -3.48 2.01
N ALA A 269 -17.79 -2.69 2.92
CA ALA A 269 -18.87 -3.13 3.82
C ALA A 269 -20.27 -3.10 3.17
N ASP A 270 -20.37 -2.70 1.90
CA ASP A 270 -21.66 -2.49 1.19
C ASP A 270 -22.60 -1.53 1.93
N ILE A 271 -22.04 -0.45 2.48
CA ILE A 271 -22.77 0.59 3.23
C ILE A 271 -22.84 1.86 2.39
N ALA A 272 -24.03 2.41 2.22
CA ALA A 272 -24.18 3.68 1.54
C ALA A 272 -23.64 4.83 2.39
N LEU A 273 -22.74 5.63 1.82
CA LEU A 273 -22.31 6.88 2.44
C LEU A 273 -23.47 7.87 2.50
N PRO A 274 -23.56 8.69 3.56
CA PRO A 274 -24.53 9.78 3.58
C PRO A 274 -24.28 10.76 2.42
N PRO A 275 -25.31 11.46 1.89
CA PRO A 275 -25.15 12.34 0.72
C PRO A 275 -24.13 13.45 0.92
N THR A 276 -23.94 13.86 2.15
CA THR A 276 -22.97 14.88 2.56
C THR A 276 -22.14 14.40 3.75
N ILE A 277 -20.95 14.95 3.89
CA ILE A 277 -20.11 14.70 5.05
C ILE A 277 -20.84 15.13 6.33
N PRO A 278 -20.87 14.29 7.40
CA PRO A 278 -21.55 14.60 8.65
C PRO A 278 -21.07 15.92 9.28
N ALA A 279 -22.02 16.74 9.75
CA ALA A 279 -21.68 18.03 10.35
C ALA A 279 -20.81 17.88 11.61
N GLU A 280 -21.08 16.86 12.40
CA GLU A 280 -20.35 16.54 13.63
C GLU A 280 -18.86 16.24 13.34
N TRP A 281 -18.58 15.57 12.23
CA TRP A 281 -17.20 15.32 11.82
C TRP A 281 -16.50 16.60 11.36
N ILE A 282 -17.21 17.48 10.65
CA ILE A 282 -16.69 18.80 10.24
C ILE A 282 -16.34 19.62 11.47
N GLU A 283 -17.24 19.67 12.47
CA GLU A 283 -17.02 20.38 13.72
C GLU A 283 -15.82 19.81 14.50
N LEU A 284 -15.68 18.49 14.54
CA LEU A 284 -14.54 17.82 15.16
C LEU A 284 -13.21 18.22 14.47
N CYS A 285 -13.16 18.18 13.14
CA CYS A 285 -12.00 18.61 12.37
C CYS A 285 -11.64 20.07 12.66
N GLN A 286 -12.64 20.97 12.64
CA GLN A 286 -12.44 22.40 12.92
C GLN A 286 -11.93 22.64 14.34
N LYS A 287 -12.46 21.91 15.33
CA LYS A 287 -11.97 21.95 16.72
C LYS A 287 -10.50 21.60 16.85
N HIS A 288 -10.00 20.69 15.98
CA HIS A 288 -8.60 20.29 15.92
C HIS A 288 -7.75 21.09 14.92
N GLY A 289 -8.26 22.22 14.41
CA GLY A 289 -7.53 23.14 13.54
C GLY A 289 -7.52 22.77 12.05
N PHE A 290 -8.24 21.72 11.65
CA PHE A 290 -8.35 21.34 10.24
C PHE A 290 -9.41 22.16 9.53
N GLN A 291 -9.09 22.66 8.34
CA GLN A 291 -10.05 23.37 7.49
C GLN A 291 -10.82 22.37 6.64
N VAL A 292 -12.07 22.12 6.99
CA VAL A 292 -12.98 21.27 6.23
C VAL A 292 -14.16 22.08 5.73
N LYS A 293 -14.40 22.02 4.43
CA LYS A 293 -15.57 22.63 3.80
C LYS A 293 -16.75 21.65 3.81
N ARG A 294 -17.95 22.16 4.01
CA ARG A 294 -19.18 21.39 3.76
C ARG A 294 -19.19 20.92 2.30
N GLY A 295 -19.50 19.67 2.06
CA GLY A 295 -19.51 19.08 0.72
C GLY A 295 -19.76 17.59 0.73
N GLY A 296 -19.66 16.97 -0.43
CA GLY A 296 -19.79 15.54 -0.64
C GLY A 296 -18.46 14.80 -0.58
N TRP A 297 -18.50 13.58 -1.08
CA TRP A 297 -17.42 12.62 -1.10
C TRP A 297 -16.61 12.64 -2.41
N THR A 298 -16.86 13.62 -3.27
CA THR A 298 -16.18 13.82 -4.56
C THR A 298 -15.18 14.97 -4.49
N SER A 299 -14.23 15.00 -5.38
CA SER A 299 -13.35 16.15 -5.61
C SER A 299 -13.47 16.65 -7.04
N ARG A 300 -13.11 17.93 -7.25
CA ARG A 300 -12.99 18.42 -8.62
C ARG A 300 -11.79 17.73 -9.28
N PRO A 301 -11.91 17.22 -10.51
CA PRO A 301 -10.77 16.67 -11.23
C PRO A 301 -9.63 17.69 -11.32
N PHE A 302 -8.43 17.21 -11.16
CA PHE A 302 -7.25 17.99 -11.48
C PHE A 302 -7.27 18.31 -12.98
N ARG A 303 -6.91 19.53 -13.32
CA ARG A 303 -6.73 19.94 -14.73
C ARG A 303 -5.26 20.14 -14.98
N MET A 304 -4.64 19.13 -15.55
CA MET A 304 -3.24 19.20 -15.93
C MET A 304 -3.02 20.34 -16.93
N PRO A 305 -1.97 21.16 -16.76
CA PRO A 305 -1.58 22.16 -17.74
C PRO A 305 -1.36 21.54 -19.11
N SER A 306 -1.86 22.19 -20.16
CA SER A 306 -1.86 21.64 -21.53
C SER A 306 -0.45 21.38 -22.10
N ASP A 307 0.55 22.06 -21.60
CA ASP A 307 1.96 21.88 -21.97
C ASP A 307 2.65 20.73 -21.23
N GLN A 308 2.11 20.28 -20.10
CA GLN A 308 2.61 19.15 -19.32
C GLN A 308 1.99 17.83 -19.75
N TYR A 309 0.70 17.84 -20.11
CA TYR A 309 -0.05 16.64 -20.44
C TYR A 309 0.65 15.69 -21.44
N PRO A 310 1.18 16.16 -22.60
CA PRO A 310 1.86 15.26 -23.52
C PRO A 310 3.12 14.60 -22.96
N LYS A 311 3.82 15.28 -22.04
CA LYS A 311 5.04 14.74 -21.41
C LYS A 311 4.70 13.65 -20.40
N ILE A 312 3.69 13.90 -19.55
CA ILE A 312 3.24 12.94 -18.55
C ILE A 312 2.69 11.69 -19.25
N ARG A 313 1.79 11.89 -20.23
CA ARG A 313 1.24 10.79 -21.02
C ARG A 313 2.32 9.93 -21.65
N ARG A 314 3.32 10.54 -22.30
CA ARG A 314 4.43 9.80 -22.90
C ARG A 314 5.25 9.03 -21.86
N ALA A 315 5.52 9.61 -20.70
CA ALA A 315 6.25 8.92 -19.64
C ALA A 315 5.47 7.72 -19.11
N VAL A 316 4.13 7.84 -19.00
CA VAL A 316 3.27 6.71 -18.61
C VAL A 316 3.22 5.65 -19.72
N ASP A 317 3.14 6.04 -21.00
CA ASP A 317 3.22 5.12 -22.13
C ASP A 317 4.55 4.33 -22.10
N ASP A 318 5.67 5.03 -21.95
CA ASP A 318 7.01 4.42 -21.87
C ASP A 318 7.09 3.42 -20.69
N THR A 319 6.47 3.74 -19.54
CA THR A 319 6.39 2.82 -18.39
C THR A 319 5.55 1.59 -18.71
N ILE A 320 4.34 1.77 -19.25
CA ILE A 320 3.43 0.66 -19.62
C ILE A 320 4.11 -0.29 -20.60
N GLU A 321 4.66 0.24 -21.70
CA GLU A 321 5.35 -0.56 -22.73
C GLU A 321 6.52 -1.35 -22.13
N LYS A 322 7.31 -0.72 -21.26
CA LYS A 322 8.47 -1.35 -20.62
C LYS A 322 8.05 -2.46 -19.66
N VAL A 323 7.03 -2.22 -18.83
CA VAL A 323 6.49 -3.26 -17.93
C VAL A 323 5.94 -4.42 -18.73
N LYS A 324 5.12 -4.17 -19.75
CA LYS A 324 4.60 -5.22 -20.64
C LYS A 324 5.73 -6.06 -21.23
N SER A 325 6.73 -5.40 -21.81
CA SER A 325 7.89 -6.09 -22.41
C SER A 325 8.64 -6.99 -21.44
N LEU A 326 8.82 -6.57 -20.18
CA LEU A 326 9.63 -7.31 -19.19
C LEU A 326 8.83 -8.34 -18.38
N ILE A 327 7.56 -8.11 -18.16
CA ILE A 327 6.73 -8.85 -17.19
C ILE A 327 5.72 -9.78 -17.88
N PHE A 328 5.05 -9.34 -18.94
CA PHE A 328 4.00 -10.11 -19.61
C PHE A 328 4.41 -11.50 -20.05
N PRO A 329 5.66 -11.75 -20.54
CA PRO A 329 6.11 -13.10 -20.85
C PRO A 329 6.06 -14.08 -19.67
N THR A 330 6.28 -13.60 -18.44
CA THR A 330 6.17 -14.43 -17.22
C THR A 330 4.75 -15.00 -17.04
N PHE A 331 3.75 -14.32 -17.55
CA PHE A 331 2.32 -14.67 -17.38
C PHE A 331 1.66 -15.18 -18.65
N GLY A 332 2.42 -15.39 -19.75
CA GLY A 332 1.89 -15.86 -21.04
C GLY A 332 0.99 -14.82 -21.72
N LEU A 333 1.35 -13.53 -21.60
CA LEU A 333 0.60 -12.39 -22.13
C LEU A 333 1.32 -11.70 -23.32
N GLU A 334 2.23 -12.41 -24.01
CA GLU A 334 3.05 -11.86 -25.09
C GLU A 334 2.21 -11.25 -26.23
N ASP A 335 1.04 -11.79 -26.49
CA ASP A 335 0.12 -11.29 -27.54
C ASP A 335 -0.53 -9.93 -27.18
N GLN A 336 -0.30 -9.42 -25.97
CA GLN A 336 -0.83 -8.15 -25.46
C GLN A 336 0.24 -7.05 -25.32
N ILE A 337 1.47 -7.32 -25.79
CA ILE A 337 2.60 -6.37 -25.79
C ILE A 337 2.45 -5.36 -26.92
#